data_d078d56ac7477fbb8e8087db03d33845
#
_entry.id   d078d56ac7477fbb8e8087db03d33845
#
_cell.length_a   1.000
_cell.length_b   1.000
_cell.length_c   1.000
_cell.angle_alpha   90.00
_cell.angle_beta   90.00
_cell.angle_gamma   90.00
#
_symmetry.space_group_name_H-M   'P 1'
#
loop_
_entity.id
_entity.type
_entity.pdbx_description
1 polymer ?
#
loop_
_entity_poly.entity_id
_entity_poly.type
_entity_poly.pdbx_seq_one_letter_code
_entity_poly.pdbx_strand_id
1 'polypeptide(L)'
;VDNEGPRSTIAKPKGAPIGLEENCLNYARLAPCLAFALALAACSGSSTDASNTAASPGAAGSAAPGGKTIGVSIQDREAQFYQDMEAGMQAEAKKNGYTLIVVDANRDNAKQQSQVEDFISKKVDAIVLTPFDSNAIGSAIVEANSANIPVFTADIANGSSQGKVVSHIASDNVQGGYQAGTLMCAAVGNSGSVAILDQPEVTSVQDRVKGFKQALAKICPAVKVVADPDSGGKRDKANSDMGDILQANKDLKGVFGINDDSALGAVTAIKAAGLSGKVMVVGYDAGPEARAAIASGAMYGDAIQYPAQIGAQTIDAIRDTFAGKTPPAKIATKTGTFTQADAKK
;
A
#
# COMPACT_ATOMS: atom_id res chain seq x y z
N VAL A 1 33.68 -49.67 32.00
CA VAL A 1 34.67 -49.51 30.93
C VAL A 1 34.41 -48.16 30.31
N ASP A 2 35.20 -47.19 30.76
CA ASP A 2 35.18 -45.79 30.38
C ASP A 2 35.69 -45.65 28.94
N ASN A 3 35.09 -44.77 28.17
CA ASN A 3 35.68 -44.30 26.93
C ASN A 3 35.38 -42.80 26.73
N GLU A 4 36.34 -41.98 27.17
CA GLU A 4 36.37 -40.53 26.95
C GLU A 4 36.78 -40.25 25.48
N GLY A 5 35.96 -39.48 24.73
CA GLY A 5 36.30 -38.92 23.44
C GLY A 5 36.80 -37.47 23.59
N PRO A 6 37.63 -36.94 22.67
CA PRO A 6 38.46 -35.77 22.90
C PRO A 6 37.70 -34.44 22.82
N ARG A 7 38.02 -33.53 23.75
CA ARG A 7 37.59 -32.13 23.80
C ARG A 7 38.31 -31.33 22.72
N SER A 8 37.55 -30.70 21.83
CA SER A 8 38.02 -29.68 20.89
C SER A 8 38.07 -28.31 21.55
N THR A 9 39.26 -27.77 21.72
CA THR A 9 39.53 -26.42 22.21
C THR A 9 39.40 -25.41 21.06
N ILE A 10 38.41 -24.53 21.14
CA ILE A 10 38.24 -23.39 20.21
C ILE A 10 39.07 -22.22 20.73
N ALA A 11 40.08 -21.79 19.97
CA ALA A 11 40.92 -20.63 20.23
C ALA A 11 40.18 -19.33 19.87
N LYS A 12 40.21 -18.36 20.78
CA LYS A 12 39.77 -16.97 20.54
C LYS A 12 40.78 -16.19 19.71
N PRO A 13 40.38 -15.42 18.72
CA PRO A 13 41.29 -14.46 18.08
C PRO A 13 41.45 -13.21 18.95
N LYS A 14 42.71 -12.76 19.05
CA LYS A 14 43.16 -11.54 19.74
C LYS A 14 42.70 -10.31 18.98
N GLY A 15 42.16 -9.32 19.70
CA GLY A 15 41.84 -8.00 19.18
C GLY A 15 43.11 -7.16 18.88
N ALA A 16 43.03 -6.38 17.84
CA ALA A 16 43.90 -5.26 17.57
C ALA A 16 43.12 -3.93 17.69
N PRO A 17 43.66 -2.88 18.27
CA PRO A 17 43.00 -1.60 18.43
C PRO A 17 43.12 -0.76 17.15
N ILE A 18 42.01 -0.22 16.65
CA ILE A 18 42.02 0.81 15.60
C ILE A 18 41.86 2.17 16.26
N GLY A 19 42.84 3.03 16.00
CA GLY A 19 42.95 4.35 16.56
C GLY A 19 41.87 5.30 16.07
N LEU A 20 41.43 6.14 16.97
CA LEU A 20 40.68 7.37 16.75
C LEU A 20 41.61 8.44 16.14
N GLU A 21 41.35 8.90 14.94
CA GLU A 21 41.86 10.19 14.47
C GLU A 21 40.71 11.20 14.45
N GLU A 22 40.81 12.13 15.39
CA GLU A 22 40.04 13.36 15.44
C GLU A 22 40.52 14.29 14.32
N ASN A 23 39.64 14.73 13.44
CA ASN A 23 39.90 15.92 12.62
C ASN A 23 38.85 16.98 12.96
N CYS A 24 39.24 17.80 13.95
CA CYS A 24 38.70 19.12 14.19
C CYS A 24 39.20 20.09 13.12
N LEU A 25 38.35 20.64 12.28
CA LEU A 25 38.61 21.82 11.50
C LEU A 25 37.65 22.93 11.86
N ASN A 26 38.19 23.90 12.61
CA ASN A 26 37.65 25.20 12.92
C ASN A 26 37.33 26.00 11.66
N TYR A 27 36.12 26.56 11.59
CA TYR A 27 35.92 27.85 10.92
C TYR A 27 35.09 28.77 11.84
N ALA A 28 35.88 29.71 12.45
CA ALA A 28 35.36 30.86 13.16
C ALA A 28 35.36 32.07 12.22
N ARG A 29 34.40 32.95 12.46
CA ARG A 29 34.34 34.40 12.15
C ARG A 29 33.96 34.79 10.72
N LEU A 30 32.78 35.48 10.64
CA LEU A 30 32.70 36.94 10.43
C LEU A 30 31.19 37.36 10.41
N ALA A 31 30.83 38.14 11.41
CA ALA A 31 29.67 39.04 11.31
C ALA A 31 30.16 40.38 10.68
N PRO A 32 29.27 41.12 10.01
CA PRO A 32 29.09 42.47 10.49
C PRO A 32 27.60 42.86 10.66
N CYS A 33 27.42 43.62 11.74
CA CYS A 33 26.25 44.43 12.03
C CYS A 33 26.06 45.52 10.98
N LEU A 34 24.82 45.76 10.58
CA LEU A 34 24.38 47.07 10.13
C LEU A 34 23.00 47.40 10.71
N ALA A 35 23.02 48.33 11.62
CA ALA A 35 21.87 49.06 12.12
C ALA A 35 21.44 50.10 11.08
N PHE A 36 20.17 50.25 10.79
CA PHE A 36 19.64 51.49 10.21
C PHE A 36 18.29 51.89 10.82
N ALA A 37 18.23 53.17 11.03
CA ALA A 37 17.42 53.95 11.94
C ALA A 37 15.93 54.11 11.55
N LEU A 38 15.15 54.46 12.60
CA LEU A 38 13.78 54.97 12.59
C LEU A 38 13.63 56.21 11.67
N ALA A 39 12.47 56.32 11.03
CA ALA A 39 11.88 57.61 10.68
C ALA A 39 10.36 57.57 11.01
N LEU A 40 10.00 58.26 12.05
CA LEU A 40 8.64 58.71 12.34
C LEU A 40 8.26 59.86 11.41
N ALA A 41 7.09 59.80 10.80
CA ALA A 41 6.39 61.00 10.32
C ALA A 41 4.93 60.92 10.72
N ALA A 42 4.58 61.75 11.67
CA ALA A 42 3.21 62.10 12.01
C ALA A 42 2.76 63.27 11.12
N CYS A 43 1.53 63.20 10.60
CA CYS A 43 0.79 64.41 10.22
C CYS A 43 -0.70 64.17 10.50
N SER A 44 -1.19 64.98 11.36
CA SER A 44 -2.57 65.25 11.75
C SER A 44 -3.35 65.99 10.65
N GLY A 45 -4.66 65.73 10.54
CA GLY A 45 -5.57 66.54 9.74
C GLY A 45 -7.00 66.13 10.03
N SER A 46 -7.70 66.95 10.80
CA SER A 46 -9.15 66.91 11.13
C SER A 46 -10.02 67.24 9.93
N SER A 47 -11.21 66.67 9.83
CA SER A 47 -12.51 67.36 9.93
C SER A 47 -13.65 66.49 9.40
N THR A 48 -14.57 66.23 10.27
CA THR A 48 -16.07 66.16 10.18
C THR A 48 -16.70 66.13 8.78
N ASP A 49 -17.52 65.07 8.54
CA ASP A 49 -18.95 65.27 8.26
C ASP A 49 -19.75 63.97 8.48
N ALA A 50 -20.84 64.09 9.18
CA ALA A 50 -21.81 63.06 9.44
C ALA A 50 -22.76 62.90 8.26
N SER A 51 -22.87 61.71 7.69
CA SER A 51 -24.01 61.31 6.86
C SER A 51 -24.47 59.90 7.28
N ASN A 52 -25.61 59.95 7.92
CA ASN A 52 -26.37 58.79 8.37
C ASN A 52 -26.96 58.07 7.14
N THR A 53 -26.44 56.90 6.79
CA THR A 53 -27.06 55.99 5.81
C THR A 53 -27.29 54.63 6.47
N ALA A 54 -28.57 54.29 6.60
CA ALA A 54 -29.01 53.00 7.14
C ALA A 54 -28.34 51.84 6.42
N ALA A 55 -27.58 51.07 7.19
CA ALA A 55 -27.03 49.80 6.71
C ALA A 55 -28.15 48.76 6.63
N SER A 56 -28.48 48.35 5.44
CA SER A 56 -29.18 47.07 5.18
C SER A 56 -28.42 45.92 5.86
N PRO A 57 -29.15 44.92 6.41
CA PRO A 57 -28.46 43.72 6.92
C PRO A 57 -27.77 43.01 5.75
N GLY A 58 -26.46 43.19 5.71
CA GLY A 58 -25.61 42.47 4.77
C GLY A 58 -25.85 40.99 4.90
N ALA A 59 -26.12 40.37 3.77
CA ALA A 59 -26.14 38.91 3.60
C ALA A 59 -24.92 38.34 4.33
N ALA A 60 -25.18 37.47 5.30
CA ALA A 60 -24.16 36.64 5.90
C ALA A 60 -23.50 35.86 4.73
N GLY A 61 -22.32 36.33 4.31
CA GLY A 61 -21.50 35.60 3.40
C GLY A 61 -21.25 34.23 4.00
N SER A 62 -21.81 33.21 3.39
CA SER A 62 -21.47 31.83 3.68
C SER A 62 -19.95 31.72 3.58
N ALA A 63 -19.27 31.68 4.73
CA ALA A 63 -17.86 31.31 4.74
C ALA A 63 -17.76 29.98 3.99
N ALA A 64 -16.97 29.96 2.94
CA ALA A 64 -16.62 28.69 2.30
C ALA A 64 -16.17 27.75 3.42
N PRO A 65 -16.70 26.52 3.51
CA PRO A 65 -16.27 25.61 4.57
C PRO A 65 -14.76 25.48 4.45
N GLY A 66 -14.03 25.80 5.53
CA GLY A 66 -12.59 25.62 5.57
C GLY A 66 -12.31 24.19 5.11
N GLY A 67 -11.44 24.05 4.09
CA GLY A 67 -11.24 22.78 3.39
C GLY A 67 -10.90 21.68 4.40
N LYS A 68 -11.62 20.57 4.34
CA LYS A 68 -11.39 19.38 5.18
C LYS A 68 -10.01 18.82 4.91
N THR A 69 -9.31 18.39 5.98
CA THR A 69 -7.99 17.73 5.89
C THR A 69 -8.13 16.26 6.22
N ILE A 70 -7.60 15.41 5.34
CA ILE A 70 -7.65 13.95 5.48
C ILE A 70 -6.21 13.43 5.58
N GLY A 71 -5.90 12.72 6.67
CA GLY A 71 -4.65 11.98 6.80
C GLY A 71 -4.75 10.64 6.07
N VAL A 72 -3.74 10.31 5.27
CA VAL A 72 -3.69 9.05 4.50
C VAL A 72 -2.36 8.37 4.79
N SER A 73 -2.39 7.20 5.42
CA SER A 73 -1.21 6.34 5.62
C SER A 73 -1.29 5.13 4.71
N ILE A 74 -0.40 5.08 3.74
CA ILE A 74 -0.28 3.98 2.75
C ILE A 74 0.85 3.07 3.21
N GLN A 75 0.64 1.74 3.11
CA GLN A 75 1.64 0.76 3.57
C GLN A 75 2.97 0.86 2.81
N ASP A 76 2.91 1.20 1.51
CA ASP A 76 4.06 1.23 0.62
C ASP A 76 3.73 2.12 -0.59
N ARG A 77 4.50 3.17 -0.84
CA ARG A 77 4.30 4.08 -1.97
C ARG A 77 5.23 3.79 -3.15
N GLU A 78 6.08 2.76 -3.06
CA GLU A 78 6.93 2.35 -4.17
C GLU A 78 6.15 1.54 -5.22
N ALA A 79 5.19 0.71 -4.78
CA ALA A 79 4.39 -0.10 -5.68
C ALA A 79 3.44 0.75 -6.55
N GLN A 80 3.40 0.47 -7.86
CA GLN A 80 2.57 1.19 -8.84
C GLN A 80 1.09 1.21 -8.44
N PHE A 81 0.58 0.11 -7.89
CA PHE A 81 -0.78 0.00 -7.41
C PHE A 81 -1.15 1.13 -6.42
N TYR A 82 -0.27 1.41 -5.45
CA TYR A 82 -0.54 2.46 -4.45
C TYR A 82 -0.36 3.86 -5.00
N GLN A 83 0.52 4.05 -5.97
CA GLN A 83 0.65 5.33 -6.70
C GLN A 83 -0.63 5.65 -7.47
N ASP A 84 -1.21 4.68 -8.16
CA ASP A 84 -2.47 4.84 -8.90
C ASP A 84 -3.66 5.06 -7.94
N MET A 85 -3.70 4.36 -6.80
CA MET A 85 -4.72 4.56 -5.78
C MET A 85 -4.63 5.97 -5.17
N GLU A 86 -3.42 6.42 -4.81
CA GLU A 86 -3.18 7.78 -4.34
C GLU A 86 -3.61 8.82 -5.38
N ALA A 87 -3.27 8.64 -6.64
CA ALA A 87 -3.69 9.53 -7.71
C ALA A 87 -5.22 9.64 -7.81
N GLY A 88 -5.94 8.52 -7.65
CA GLY A 88 -7.40 8.50 -7.56
C GLY A 88 -7.93 9.28 -6.36
N MET A 89 -7.34 9.09 -5.18
CA MET A 89 -7.68 9.86 -3.97
C MET A 89 -7.44 11.36 -4.17
N GLN A 90 -6.28 11.75 -4.70
CA GLN A 90 -5.91 13.16 -4.93
C GLN A 90 -6.88 13.84 -5.91
N ALA A 91 -7.21 13.15 -7.02
CA ALA A 91 -8.13 13.68 -8.01
C ALA A 91 -9.52 13.94 -7.43
N GLU A 92 -10.04 13.00 -6.62
CA GLU A 92 -11.38 13.12 -6.03
C GLU A 92 -11.39 14.11 -4.86
N ALA A 93 -10.34 14.14 -4.03
CA ALA A 93 -10.19 15.13 -2.97
C ALA A 93 -10.17 16.56 -3.51
N LYS A 94 -9.45 16.79 -4.61
CA LYS A 94 -9.40 18.09 -5.29
C LYS A 94 -10.80 18.57 -5.74
N LYS A 95 -11.63 17.67 -6.28
CA LYS A 95 -13.01 18.00 -6.70
C LYS A 95 -13.87 18.43 -5.52
N ASN A 96 -13.63 17.85 -4.34
CA ASN A 96 -14.37 18.13 -3.13
C ASN A 96 -13.76 19.25 -2.26
N GLY A 97 -12.65 19.88 -2.69
CA GLY A 97 -11.96 20.92 -1.94
C GLY A 97 -11.26 20.40 -0.67
N TYR A 98 -10.88 19.13 -0.62
CA TYR A 98 -10.18 18.51 0.50
C TYR A 98 -8.68 18.56 0.32
N THR A 99 -7.95 18.65 1.44
CA THR A 99 -6.49 18.55 1.51
C THR A 99 -6.11 17.16 1.99
N LEU A 100 -5.24 16.46 1.26
CA LEU A 100 -4.68 15.18 1.69
C LEU A 100 -3.27 15.37 2.27
N ILE A 101 -3.02 14.77 3.44
CA ILE A 101 -1.68 14.58 4.01
C ILE A 101 -1.34 13.09 3.80
N VAL A 102 -0.62 12.78 2.74
CA VAL A 102 -0.28 11.40 2.38
C VAL A 102 1.12 11.07 2.88
N VAL A 103 1.23 9.98 3.63
CA VAL A 103 2.50 9.49 4.20
C VAL A 103 2.68 8.01 3.88
N ASP A 104 3.95 7.60 3.82
CA ASP A 104 4.39 6.24 3.55
C ASP A 104 4.76 5.54 4.84
N ALA A 105 4.06 4.46 5.18
CA ALA A 105 4.41 3.61 6.32
C ALA A 105 5.68 2.77 6.06
N ASN A 106 6.07 2.61 4.78
CA ASN A 106 7.27 1.87 4.39
C ASN A 106 7.28 0.44 4.97
N ARG A 107 6.11 -0.20 5.00
CA ARG A 107 5.89 -1.57 5.53
C ARG A 107 6.36 -1.73 6.99
N ASP A 108 6.17 -0.69 7.81
CA ASP A 108 6.54 -0.66 9.23
C ASP A 108 5.32 -0.32 10.09
N ASN A 109 4.89 -1.27 10.92
CA ASN A 109 3.74 -1.13 11.80
C ASN A 109 3.92 -0.02 12.84
N ALA A 110 5.14 0.11 13.42
CA ALA A 110 5.40 1.15 14.42
C ALA A 110 5.36 2.55 13.78
N LYS A 111 5.91 2.68 12.58
CA LYS A 111 5.83 3.92 11.80
C LYS A 111 4.38 4.25 11.45
N GLN A 112 3.57 3.25 11.04
CA GLN A 112 2.17 3.47 10.72
C GLN A 112 1.37 3.91 11.95
N GLN A 113 1.64 3.32 13.13
CA GLN A 113 1.08 3.75 14.41
C GLN A 113 1.41 5.23 14.69
N SER A 114 2.70 5.61 14.62
CA SER A 114 3.15 7.00 14.86
C SER A 114 2.53 8.00 13.86
N GLN A 115 2.27 7.58 12.63
CA GLN A 115 1.59 8.42 11.63
C GLN A 115 0.15 8.71 12.02
N VAL A 116 -0.55 7.74 12.62
CA VAL A 116 -1.91 7.96 13.14
C VAL A 116 -1.90 8.93 14.33
N GLU A 117 -0.93 8.79 15.24
CA GLU A 117 -0.73 9.73 16.35
C GLU A 117 -0.48 11.17 15.85
N ASP A 118 0.33 11.29 14.79
CA ASP A 118 0.58 12.56 14.11
C ASP A 118 -0.70 13.17 13.51
N PHE A 119 -1.54 12.37 12.87
CA PHE A 119 -2.81 12.81 12.31
C PHE A 119 -3.77 13.27 13.42
N ILE A 120 -3.81 12.56 14.54
CA ILE A 120 -4.59 12.95 15.72
C ILE A 120 -4.11 14.31 16.26
N SER A 121 -2.79 14.47 16.40
CA SER A 121 -2.17 15.72 16.86
C SER A 121 -2.47 16.90 15.94
N LYS A 122 -2.50 16.66 14.63
CA LYS A 122 -2.87 17.65 13.59
C LYS A 122 -4.37 17.90 13.50
N LYS A 123 -5.19 17.12 14.22
CA LYS A 123 -6.65 17.21 14.23
C LYS A 123 -7.24 17.11 12.81
N VAL A 124 -6.78 16.13 12.03
CA VAL A 124 -7.36 15.88 10.70
C VAL A 124 -8.84 15.50 10.83
N ASP A 125 -9.64 15.78 9.80
CA ASP A 125 -11.09 15.54 9.81
C ASP A 125 -11.46 14.07 9.56
N ALA A 126 -10.57 13.30 8.93
CA ALA A 126 -10.70 11.86 8.72
C ALA A 126 -9.32 11.20 8.51
N ILE A 127 -9.23 9.91 8.75
CA ILE A 127 -8.03 9.13 8.49
C ILE A 127 -8.36 7.99 7.52
N VAL A 128 -7.52 7.81 6.51
CA VAL A 128 -7.51 6.64 5.62
C VAL A 128 -6.28 5.81 5.92
N LEU A 129 -6.48 4.52 6.12
CA LEU A 129 -5.40 3.55 6.34
C LEU A 129 -5.39 2.49 5.25
N THR A 130 -4.20 2.19 4.75
CA THR A 130 -3.89 0.96 4.04
C THR A 130 -2.94 0.17 4.94
N PRO A 131 -3.43 -0.72 5.81
CA PRO A 131 -2.61 -1.42 6.79
C PRO A 131 -1.49 -2.25 6.16
N PHE A 132 -0.28 -2.18 6.72
CA PHE A 132 0.77 -3.14 6.37
C PHE A 132 0.49 -4.52 6.99
N ASP A 133 0.01 -4.54 8.23
CA ASP A 133 -0.50 -5.74 8.90
C ASP A 133 -1.95 -5.49 9.34
N SER A 134 -2.84 -6.31 8.82
CA SER A 134 -4.27 -6.19 9.09
C SER A 134 -4.64 -6.35 10.56
N ASN A 135 -3.89 -7.13 11.33
CA ASN A 135 -4.17 -7.36 12.75
C ASN A 135 -3.52 -6.32 13.66
N ALA A 136 -2.32 -5.84 13.30
CA ALA A 136 -1.59 -4.89 14.13
C ALA A 136 -2.22 -3.48 14.13
N ILE A 137 -2.92 -3.08 13.06
CA ILE A 137 -3.47 -1.73 12.88
C ILE A 137 -4.58 -1.37 13.89
N GLY A 138 -5.17 -2.34 14.56
CA GLY A 138 -6.35 -2.15 15.41
C GLY A 138 -6.13 -1.12 16.52
N SER A 139 -4.95 -1.10 17.17
CA SER A 139 -4.63 -0.12 18.23
C SER A 139 -4.65 1.31 17.71
N ALA A 140 -4.03 1.58 16.57
CA ALA A 140 -4.03 2.89 15.93
C ALA A 140 -5.46 3.38 15.61
N ILE A 141 -6.33 2.45 15.15
CA ILE A 141 -7.74 2.78 14.89
C ILE A 141 -8.48 3.13 16.19
N VAL A 142 -8.22 2.42 17.28
CA VAL A 142 -8.82 2.74 18.60
C VAL A 142 -8.40 4.12 19.06
N GLU A 143 -7.16 4.52 18.90
CA GLU A 143 -6.66 5.85 19.26
C GLU A 143 -7.34 6.96 18.44
N ALA A 144 -7.44 6.79 17.12
CA ALA A 144 -8.15 7.72 16.24
C ALA A 144 -9.63 7.85 16.62
N ASN A 145 -10.29 6.71 16.92
CA ASN A 145 -11.68 6.69 17.37
C ASN A 145 -11.86 7.42 18.72
N SER A 146 -10.91 7.26 19.65
CA SER A 146 -10.93 7.95 20.95
C SER A 146 -10.79 9.47 20.79
N ALA A 147 -10.11 9.92 19.74
CA ALA A 147 -10.03 11.32 19.32
C ALA A 147 -11.25 11.80 18.51
N ASN A 148 -12.29 10.95 18.32
CA ASN A 148 -13.46 11.20 17.50
C ASN A 148 -13.15 11.46 16.02
N ILE A 149 -12.06 10.91 15.50
CA ILE A 149 -11.69 10.99 14.09
C ILE A 149 -12.22 9.73 13.37
N PRO A 150 -13.07 9.87 12.34
CA PRO A 150 -13.56 8.74 11.57
C PRO A 150 -12.41 8.09 10.77
N VAL A 151 -12.33 6.76 10.81
CA VAL A 151 -11.32 5.97 10.11
C VAL A 151 -11.95 5.18 8.98
N PHE A 152 -11.30 5.20 7.83
CA PHE A 152 -11.60 4.44 6.63
C PHE A 152 -10.42 3.54 6.30
N THR A 153 -10.67 2.40 5.68
CA THR A 153 -9.59 1.55 5.14
C THR A 153 -9.73 1.42 3.64
N ALA A 154 -8.62 1.56 2.92
CA ALA A 154 -8.53 1.40 1.48
C ALA A 154 -7.65 0.19 1.16
N ASP A 155 -8.08 -0.66 0.22
CA ASP A 155 -7.43 -1.88 -0.26
C ASP A 155 -7.29 -2.98 0.80
N ILE A 156 -6.66 -2.71 1.94
CA ILE A 156 -6.43 -3.67 3.02
C ILE A 156 -7.32 -3.35 4.21
N ALA A 157 -8.07 -4.34 4.70
CA ALA A 157 -8.97 -4.17 5.82
C ALA A 157 -8.24 -4.25 7.18
N ASN A 158 -8.87 -3.68 8.21
CA ASN A 158 -8.60 -4.05 9.60
C ASN A 158 -9.09 -5.50 9.84
N GLY A 159 -8.18 -6.41 10.12
CA GLY A 159 -8.45 -7.82 10.43
C GLY A 159 -8.64 -8.08 11.94
N SER A 160 -8.29 -7.09 12.78
CA SER A 160 -8.46 -7.22 14.23
C SER A 160 -9.91 -6.96 14.64
N SER A 161 -10.26 -7.39 15.85
CA SER A 161 -11.55 -7.06 16.49
C SER A 161 -11.57 -5.67 17.13
N GLN A 162 -10.46 -4.92 17.09
CA GLN A 162 -10.29 -3.62 17.73
C GLN A 162 -10.48 -2.48 16.73
N GLY A 163 -11.02 -1.37 17.23
CA GLY A 163 -11.23 -0.17 16.43
C GLY A 163 -12.46 -0.24 15.52
N LYS A 164 -13.04 0.92 15.24
CA LYS A 164 -14.20 1.07 14.36
C LYS A 164 -13.78 1.71 13.06
N VAL A 165 -13.95 1.00 11.95
CA VAL A 165 -13.82 1.51 10.59
C VAL A 165 -15.20 1.91 10.08
N VAL A 166 -15.32 3.12 9.53
CA VAL A 166 -16.59 3.64 8.98
C VAL A 166 -16.96 2.91 7.70
N SER A 167 -15.98 2.75 6.80
CA SER A 167 -16.15 2.03 5.54
C SER A 167 -14.80 1.44 5.11
N HIS A 168 -14.84 0.23 4.54
CA HIS A 168 -13.71 -0.44 3.89
C HIS A 168 -13.95 -0.48 2.39
N ILE A 169 -13.01 0.06 1.61
CA ILE A 169 -13.10 0.15 0.16
C ILE A 169 -11.96 -0.66 -0.46
N ALA A 170 -12.30 -1.71 -1.21
CA ALA A 170 -11.31 -2.62 -1.81
C ALA A 170 -11.86 -3.32 -3.04
N SER A 171 -11.00 -4.03 -3.77
CA SER A 171 -11.42 -4.97 -4.80
C SER A 171 -12.19 -6.16 -4.19
N ASP A 172 -13.03 -6.81 -4.99
CA ASP A 172 -13.53 -8.15 -4.65
C ASP A 172 -12.38 -9.17 -4.80
N ASN A 173 -11.55 -9.24 -3.75
CA ASN A 173 -10.34 -10.04 -3.78
C ASN A 173 -10.60 -11.55 -3.86
N VAL A 174 -11.73 -12.05 -3.34
CA VAL A 174 -12.11 -13.46 -3.51
C VAL A 174 -12.44 -13.76 -4.97
N GLN A 175 -13.21 -12.88 -5.62
CA GLN A 175 -13.56 -13.02 -7.04
C GLN A 175 -12.30 -12.87 -7.91
N GLY A 176 -11.43 -11.88 -7.64
CA GLY A 176 -10.17 -11.71 -8.38
C GLY A 176 -9.24 -12.91 -8.24
N GLY A 177 -9.09 -13.44 -7.02
CA GLY A 177 -8.35 -14.68 -6.79
C GLY A 177 -8.94 -15.88 -7.54
N TYR A 178 -10.27 -15.99 -7.59
CA TYR A 178 -10.94 -17.03 -8.37
C TYR A 178 -10.65 -16.88 -9.88
N GLN A 179 -10.61 -15.66 -10.40
CA GLN A 179 -10.22 -15.36 -11.78
C GLN A 179 -8.78 -15.76 -12.06
N ALA A 180 -7.84 -15.40 -11.16
CA ALA A 180 -6.44 -15.83 -11.27
C ALA A 180 -6.28 -17.35 -11.26
N GLY A 181 -7.00 -18.05 -10.39
CA GLY A 181 -7.03 -19.51 -10.36
C GLY A 181 -7.62 -20.12 -11.63
N THR A 182 -8.63 -19.50 -12.24
CA THR A 182 -9.17 -19.90 -13.54
C THR A 182 -8.13 -19.77 -14.66
N LEU A 183 -7.40 -18.66 -14.68
CA LEU A 183 -6.28 -18.47 -15.61
C LEU A 183 -5.19 -19.53 -15.39
N MET A 184 -4.85 -19.84 -14.14
CA MET A 184 -3.87 -20.86 -13.80
C MET A 184 -4.29 -22.24 -14.30
N CYS A 185 -5.54 -22.66 -14.09
CA CYS A 185 -6.05 -23.93 -14.60
C CYS A 185 -5.89 -24.05 -16.12
N ALA A 186 -6.22 -22.98 -16.85
CA ALA A 186 -6.06 -22.93 -18.30
C ALA A 186 -4.58 -22.97 -18.71
N ALA A 187 -3.73 -22.26 -17.99
CA ALA A 187 -2.30 -22.17 -18.27
C ALA A 187 -1.56 -23.50 -18.12
N VAL A 188 -1.88 -24.30 -17.10
CA VAL A 188 -1.17 -25.56 -16.80
C VAL A 188 -1.86 -26.80 -17.39
N GLY A 189 -2.94 -26.65 -18.16
CA GLY A 189 -3.63 -27.77 -18.78
C GLY A 189 -4.40 -28.66 -17.79
N ASN A 190 -4.95 -28.05 -16.73
CA ASN A 190 -5.80 -28.67 -15.71
C ASN A 190 -5.13 -29.73 -14.81
N SER A 191 -3.79 -29.89 -14.84
CA SER A 191 -3.08 -30.84 -13.97
C SER A 191 -1.64 -30.39 -13.73
N GLY A 192 -1.04 -30.83 -12.64
CA GLY A 192 0.35 -30.57 -12.26
C GLY A 192 0.51 -29.81 -10.95
N SER A 193 1.74 -29.40 -10.67
CA SER A 193 2.11 -28.66 -9.47
C SER A 193 2.21 -27.16 -9.75
N VAL A 194 1.73 -26.36 -8.81
CA VAL A 194 1.83 -24.89 -8.85
C VAL A 194 2.31 -24.36 -7.50
N ALA A 195 2.88 -23.15 -7.49
CA ALA A 195 3.26 -22.44 -6.29
C ALA A 195 2.46 -21.16 -6.15
N ILE A 196 2.43 -20.61 -4.93
CA ILE A 196 1.92 -19.27 -4.61
C ILE A 196 3.07 -18.49 -4.00
N LEU A 197 3.26 -17.23 -4.39
CA LEU A 197 4.14 -16.28 -3.72
C LEU A 197 3.25 -15.35 -2.90
N ASP A 198 3.12 -15.65 -1.61
CA ASP A 198 2.09 -15.13 -0.72
C ASP A 198 2.52 -13.88 0.08
N GLN A 199 1.57 -13.27 0.80
CA GLN A 199 1.74 -12.25 1.83
C GLN A 199 0.60 -12.39 2.85
N PRO A 200 0.71 -13.33 3.79
CA PRO A 200 -0.42 -13.76 4.63
C PRO A 200 -0.84 -12.76 5.70
N GLU A 201 -0.07 -11.71 6.00
CA GLU A 201 -0.38 -10.71 7.03
C GLU A 201 -1.48 -9.73 6.62
N VAL A 202 -1.87 -9.68 5.33
CA VAL A 202 -2.91 -8.76 4.85
C VAL A 202 -4.16 -9.48 4.35
N THR A 203 -5.32 -8.96 4.75
CA THR A 203 -6.63 -9.58 4.46
C THR A 203 -6.95 -9.67 2.97
N SER A 204 -6.55 -8.67 2.17
CA SER A 204 -6.77 -8.68 0.73
C SER A 204 -6.09 -9.86 0.05
N VAL A 205 -4.87 -10.22 0.48
CA VAL A 205 -4.12 -11.35 -0.05
C VAL A 205 -4.69 -12.68 0.43
N GLN A 206 -5.09 -12.77 1.71
CA GLN A 206 -5.80 -13.96 2.21
C GLN A 206 -7.06 -14.27 1.37
N ASP A 207 -7.82 -13.24 1.00
CA ASP A 207 -8.99 -13.38 0.13
C ASP A 207 -8.61 -13.79 -1.32
N ARG A 208 -7.51 -13.25 -1.89
CA ARG A 208 -6.98 -13.66 -3.20
C ARG A 208 -6.60 -15.14 -3.21
N VAL A 209 -5.79 -15.55 -2.23
CA VAL A 209 -5.34 -16.95 -2.10
C VAL A 209 -6.51 -17.90 -1.87
N LYS A 210 -7.50 -17.49 -1.06
CA LYS A 210 -8.74 -18.22 -0.87
C LYS A 210 -9.49 -18.43 -2.19
N GLY A 211 -9.71 -17.35 -2.96
CA GLY A 211 -10.39 -17.42 -4.26
C GLY A 211 -9.62 -18.27 -5.25
N PHE A 212 -8.29 -18.13 -5.31
CA PHE A 212 -7.42 -18.93 -6.15
C PHE A 212 -7.55 -20.44 -5.83
N LYS A 213 -7.41 -20.83 -4.56
CA LYS A 213 -7.58 -22.23 -4.11
C LYS A 213 -8.98 -22.77 -4.39
N GLN A 214 -10.02 -21.93 -4.28
CA GLN A 214 -11.41 -22.31 -4.65
C GLN A 214 -11.52 -22.61 -6.15
N ALA A 215 -10.92 -21.81 -7.02
CA ALA A 215 -10.93 -22.06 -8.46
C ALA A 215 -10.20 -23.35 -8.81
N LEU A 216 -9.01 -23.60 -8.23
CA LEU A 216 -8.29 -24.86 -8.44
C LEU A 216 -9.15 -26.06 -8.03
N ALA A 217 -9.75 -26.01 -6.84
CA ALA A 217 -10.57 -27.12 -6.33
C ALA A 217 -11.79 -27.42 -7.22
N LYS A 218 -12.39 -26.36 -7.81
CA LYS A 218 -13.62 -26.49 -8.61
C LYS A 218 -13.36 -26.81 -10.08
N ILE A 219 -12.33 -26.22 -10.68
CA ILE A 219 -12.10 -26.25 -12.14
C ILE A 219 -11.05 -27.31 -12.49
N CYS A 220 -9.96 -27.40 -11.71
CA CYS A 220 -8.82 -28.28 -12.02
C CYS A 220 -8.31 -28.99 -10.75
N PRO A 221 -9.08 -29.89 -10.15
CA PRO A 221 -8.76 -30.54 -8.87
C PRO A 221 -7.48 -31.40 -8.89
N ALA A 222 -6.96 -31.72 -10.07
CA ALA A 222 -5.68 -32.39 -10.24
C ALA A 222 -4.47 -31.46 -10.14
N VAL A 223 -4.66 -30.12 -10.13
CA VAL A 223 -3.61 -29.14 -9.85
C VAL A 223 -3.38 -29.07 -8.34
N LYS A 224 -2.11 -29.13 -7.91
CA LYS A 224 -1.73 -29.13 -6.50
C LYS A 224 -0.84 -27.93 -6.19
N VAL A 225 -1.14 -27.23 -5.10
CA VAL A 225 -0.22 -26.22 -4.55
C VAL A 225 0.86 -26.96 -3.75
N VAL A 226 2.12 -26.83 -4.17
CA VAL A 226 3.28 -27.53 -3.59
C VAL A 226 4.18 -26.61 -2.78
N ALA A 227 4.05 -25.29 -2.94
CA ALA A 227 4.76 -24.27 -2.18
C ALA A 227 3.90 -23.02 -2.05
N ASP A 228 4.00 -22.36 -0.89
CA ASP A 228 3.20 -21.17 -0.55
C ASP A 228 4.00 -20.29 0.44
N PRO A 229 5.25 -19.84 0.06
CA PRO A 229 6.06 -19.03 0.94
C PRO A 229 5.49 -17.60 1.07
N ASP A 230 5.71 -17.00 2.24
CA ASP A 230 5.55 -15.57 2.43
C ASP A 230 6.66 -14.82 1.70
N SER A 231 6.32 -14.25 0.55
CA SER A 231 7.20 -13.40 -0.25
C SER A 231 7.02 -11.89 0.05
N GLY A 232 6.15 -11.56 0.99
CA GLY A 232 5.88 -10.18 1.45
C GLY A 232 5.37 -9.26 0.35
N GLY A 233 4.87 -9.80 -0.77
CA GLY A 233 4.45 -9.02 -1.93
C GLY A 233 5.59 -8.21 -2.58
N LYS A 234 6.87 -8.58 -2.38
CA LYS A 234 8.06 -7.88 -2.86
C LYS A 234 8.74 -8.63 -4.00
N ARG A 235 9.13 -7.90 -5.04
CA ARG A 235 9.77 -8.44 -6.24
C ARG A 235 11.05 -9.22 -5.96
N ASP A 236 11.95 -8.65 -5.18
CA ASP A 236 13.26 -9.27 -4.91
C ASP A 236 13.10 -10.54 -4.08
N LYS A 237 12.26 -10.51 -3.05
CA LYS A 237 11.99 -11.69 -2.23
C LYS A 237 11.29 -12.77 -3.04
N ALA A 238 10.30 -12.41 -3.84
CA ALA A 238 9.60 -13.33 -4.74
C ALA A 238 10.56 -13.97 -5.78
N ASN A 239 11.53 -13.20 -6.29
CA ASN A 239 12.57 -13.75 -7.17
C ASN A 239 13.44 -14.79 -6.44
N SER A 240 13.87 -14.51 -5.21
CA SER A 240 14.64 -15.45 -4.38
C SER A 240 13.85 -16.71 -4.06
N ASP A 241 12.63 -16.55 -3.52
CA ASP A 241 11.76 -17.66 -3.13
C ASP A 241 11.40 -18.55 -4.34
N MET A 242 11.17 -17.93 -5.51
CA MET A 242 10.91 -18.68 -6.73
C MET A 242 12.13 -19.49 -7.16
N GLY A 243 13.34 -18.96 -6.99
CA GLY A 243 14.58 -19.71 -7.24
C GLY A 243 14.65 -20.99 -6.40
N ASP A 244 14.33 -20.90 -5.12
CA ASP A 244 14.31 -22.05 -4.20
C ASP A 244 13.18 -23.05 -4.57
N ILE A 245 12.00 -22.54 -4.91
CA ILE A 245 10.87 -23.37 -5.37
C ILE A 245 11.26 -24.18 -6.62
N LEU A 246 11.93 -23.58 -7.60
CA LEU A 246 12.36 -24.25 -8.81
C LEU A 246 13.45 -25.30 -8.56
N GLN A 247 14.27 -25.12 -7.53
CA GLN A 247 15.24 -26.12 -7.11
C GLN A 247 14.56 -27.34 -6.46
N ALA A 248 13.56 -27.10 -5.62
CA ALA A 248 12.84 -28.13 -4.87
C ALA A 248 11.81 -28.88 -5.75
N ASN A 249 11.22 -28.24 -6.77
CA ASN A 249 10.08 -28.75 -7.54
C ASN A 249 10.38 -28.76 -9.04
N LYS A 250 11.06 -29.79 -9.52
CA LYS A 250 11.53 -29.89 -10.93
C LYS A 250 10.40 -30.02 -11.95
N ASP A 251 9.23 -30.43 -11.54
CA ASP A 251 8.02 -30.63 -12.36
C ASP A 251 6.99 -29.50 -12.19
N LEU A 252 7.38 -28.37 -11.57
CA LEU A 252 6.51 -27.21 -11.39
C LEU A 252 5.97 -26.71 -12.73
N LYS A 253 4.65 -26.49 -12.80
CA LYS A 253 3.94 -26.06 -14.02
C LYS A 253 3.56 -24.59 -14.00
N GLY A 254 3.37 -23.99 -12.81
CA GLY A 254 2.96 -22.61 -12.72
C GLY A 254 3.20 -21.99 -11.36
N VAL A 255 3.11 -20.68 -11.30
CA VAL A 255 3.19 -19.89 -10.08
C VAL A 255 2.16 -18.76 -10.13
N PHE A 256 1.49 -18.55 -9.01
CA PHE A 256 0.62 -17.39 -8.76
C PHE A 256 1.39 -16.37 -7.90
N GLY A 257 1.69 -15.20 -8.47
CA GLY A 257 2.12 -14.05 -7.71
C GLY A 257 0.89 -13.28 -7.23
N ILE A 258 0.79 -13.05 -5.92
CA ILE A 258 -0.39 -12.40 -5.33
C ILE A 258 -0.56 -10.92 -5.73
N ASN A 259 0.46 -10.35 -6.33
CA ASN A 259 0.49 -9.02 -6.95
C ASN A 259 1.49 -9.01 -8.12
N ASP A 260 1.55 -7.91 -8.87
CA ASP A 260 2.47 -7.74 -10.01
C ASP A 260 3.94 -7.91 -9.63
N ASP A 261 4.36 -7.35 -8.48
CA ASP A 261 5.76 -7.44 -8.03
C ASP A 261 6.16 -8.89 -7.76
N SER A 262 5.32 -9.67 -7.09
CA SER A 262 5.57 -11.10 -6.87
C SER A 262 5.62 -11.87 -8.20
N ALA A 263 4.70 -11.59 -9.13
CA ALA A 263 4.67 -12.24 -10.44
C ALA A 263 5.89 -11.90 -11.29
N LEU A 264 6.31 -10.63 -11.33
CA LEU A 264 7.48 -10.17 -12.08
C LEU A 264 8.80 -10.67 -11.47
N GLY A 265 8.84 -10.81 -10.13
CA GLY A 265 9.91 -11.50 -9.43
C GLY A 265 10.05 -12.96 -9.88
N ALA A 266 8.92 -13.68 -9.94
CA ALA A 266 8.87 -15.05 -10.46
C ALA A 266 9.32 -15.16 -11.92
N VAL A 267 8.87 -14.23 -12.79
CA VAL A 267 9.32 -14.17 -14.20
C VAL A 267 10.84 -14.08 -14.30
N THR A 268 11.46 -13.26 -13.43
CA THR A 268 12.92 -13.09 -13.40
C THR A 268 13.64 -14.39 -13.05
N ALA A 269 13.20 -15.08 -11.99
CA ALA A 269 13.79 -16.37 -11.59
C ALA A 269 13.60 -17.47 -12.63
N ILE A 270 12.40 -17.57 -13.21
CA ILE A 270 12.04 -18.54 -14.24
C ILE A 270 12.91 -18.34 -15.50
N LYS A 271 13.11 -17.08 -15.90
CA LYS A 271 13.99 -16.71 -17.02
C LYS A 271 15.45 -17.08 -16.74
N ALA A 272 15.95 -16.78 -15.55
CA ALA A 272 17.32 -17.12 -15.15
C ALA A 272 17.55 -18.65 -15.13
N ALA A 273 16.52 -19.43 -14.76
CA ALA A 273 16.55 -20.89 -14.79
C ALA A 273 16.38 -21.52 -16.20
N GLY A 274 16.14 -20.73 -17.25
CA GLY A 274 15.89 -21.24 -18.61
C GLY A 274 14.55 -21.97 -18.76
N LEU A 275 13.56 -21.62 -17.93
CA LEU A 275 12.24 -22.27 -17.86
C LEU A 275 11.11 -21.39 -18.42
N SER A 276 11.43 -20.28 -19.10
CA SER A 276 10.44 -19.43 -19.77
C SER A 276 9.56 -20.26 -20.72
N GLY A 277 8.24 -20.09 -20.62
CA GLY A 277 7.24 -20.85 -21.38
C GLY A 277 7.04 -22.31 -20.92
N LYS A 278 7.80 -22.80 -19.92
CA LYS A 278 7.60 -24.10 -19.27
C LYS A 278 6.91 -23.99 -17.92
N VAL A 279 7.21 -22.94 -17.17
CA VAL A 279 6.53 -22.59 -15.92
C VAL A 279 5.69 -21.35 -16.21
N MET A 280 4.38 -21.48 -16.07
CA MET A 280 3.42 -20.41 -16.35
C MET A 280 3.31 -19.46 -15.15
N VAL A 281 3.26 -18.16 -15.43
CA VAL A 281 3.10 -17.13 -14.40
C VAL A 281 1.73 -16.48 -14.54
N VAL A 282 0.95 -16.50 -13.47
CA VAL A 282 -0.29 -15.71 -13.32
C VAL A 282 -0.08 -14.73 -12.19
N GLY A 283 -0.46 -13.47 -12.39
CA GLY A 283 -0.30 -12.42 -11.40
C GLY A 283 -1.63 -11.82 -10.96
N TYR A 284 -1.54 -10.64 -10.38
CA TYR A 284 -2.66 -9.87 -9.85
C TYR A 284 -2.28 -8.39 -9.87
N ASP A 285 -3.18 -7.52 -10.27
CA ASP A 285 -3.23 -6.06 -10.41
C ASP A 285 -3.37 -5.63 -11.88
N ALA A 286 -2.61 -6.23 -12.78
CA ALA A 286 -2.51 -5.91 -14.20
C ALA A 286 -2.06 -4.45 -14.45
N GLY A 287 -1.03 -4.00 -13.75
CA GLY A 287 -0.35 -2.74 -13.99
C GLY A 287 0.44 -2.72 -15.32
N PRO A 288 0.99 -1.58 -15.70
CA PRO A 288 1.62 -1.42 -17.01
C PRO A 288 2.74 -2.43 -17.31
N GLU A 289 3.60 -2.74 -16.33
CA GLU A 289 4.73 -3.66 -16.50
C GLU A 289 4.26 -5.11 -16.66
N ALA A 290 3.29 -5.55 -15.82
CA ALA A 290 2.69 -6.87 -15.96
C ALA A 290 1.97 -7.04 -17.28
N ARG A 291 1.23 -6.03 -17.75
CA ARG A 291 0.61 -6.05 -19.09
C ARG A 291 1.64 -6.18 -20.21
N ALA A 292 2.79 -5.51 -20.10
CA ALA A 292 3.89 -5.69 -21.05
C ALA A 292 4.49 -7.11 -20.99
N ALA A 293 4.63 -7.68 -19.79
CA ALA A 293 5.08 -9.06 -19.62
C ALA A 293 4.08 -10.08 -20.20
N ILE A 294 2.77 -9.82 -20.07
CA ILE A 294 1.72 -10.65 -20.69
C ILE A 294 1.75 -10.50 -22.22
N ALA A 295 1.89 -9.28 -22.73
CA ALA A 295 1.97 -9.03 -24.18
C ALA A 295 3.16 -9.77 -24.82
N SER A 296 4.32 -9.81 -24.13
CA SER A 296 5.51 -10.53 -24.57
C SER A 296 5.45 -12.05 -24.38
N GLY A 297 4.46 -12.57 -23.65
CA GLY A 297 4.33 -13.98 -23.30
C GLY A 297 5.19 -14.42 -22.10
N ALA A 298 5.80 -13.50 -21.36
CA ALA A 298 6.53 -13.81 -20.13
C ALA A 298 5.60 -14.14 -18.95
N MET A 299 4.37 -13.60 -18.96
CA MET A 299 3.26 -13.98 -18.09
C MET A 299 2.09 -14.50 -18.92
N TYR A 300 1.32 -15.42 -18.36
CA TYR A 300 0.12 -15.98 -19.01
C TYR A 300 -1.08 -15.02 -18.93
N GLY A 301 -1.26 -14.37 -17.80
CA GLY A 301 -2.34 -13.43 -17.57
C GLY A 301 -2.37 -12.93 -16.14
N ASP A 302 -3.31 -12.04 -15.89
CA ASP A 302 -3.46 -11.32 -14.63
C ASP A 302 -4.93 -11.15 -14.24
N ALA A 303 -5.20 -11.11 -12.94
CA ALA A 303 -6.45 -10.57 -12.45
C ALA A 303 -6.31 -9.04 -12.31
N ILE A 304 -7.28 -8.27 -12.86
CA ILE A 304 -7.22 -6.81 -12.89
C ILE A 304 -7.78 -6.22 -11.60
N GLN A 305 -7.08 -5.23 -11.04
CA GLN A 305 -7.62 -4.27 -10.08
C GLN A 305 -7.77 -2.87 -10.69
N TYR A 306 -8.53 -2.02 -10.01
CA TYR A 306 -8.77 -0.63 -10.39
C TYR A 306 -8.41 0.31 -9.24
N PRO A 307 -7.11 0.49 -8.91
CA PRO A 307 -6.66 1.21 -7.72
C PRO A 307 -7.13 2.66 -7.69
N ALA A 308 -7.11 3.38 -8.82
CA ALA A 308 -7.62 4.74 -8.88
C ALA A 308 -9.12 4.83 -8.51
N GLN A 309 -9.92 3.82 -8.86
CA GLN A 309 -11.32 3.76 -8.47
C GLN A 309 -11.48 3.49 -6.97
N ILE A 310 -10.64 2.62 -6.39
CA ILE A 310 -10.62 2.39 -4.93
C ILE A 310 -10.33 3.71 -4.22
N GLY A 311 -9.31 4.44 -4.68
CA GLY A 311 -8.94 5.74 -4.13
C GLY A 311 -10.08 6.76 -4.21
N ALA A 312 -10.70 6.93 -5.38
CA ALA A 312 -11.81 7.84 -5.58
C ALA A 312 -13.01 7.49 -4.70
N GLN A 313 -13.42 6.21 -4.66
CA GLN A 313 -14.54 5.76 -3.84
C GLN A 313 -14.28 5.91 -2.33
N THR A 314 -13.02 5.84 -1.89
CA THR A 314 -12.65 6.13 -0.50
C THR A 314 -12.95 7.57 -0.14
N ILE A 315 -12.58 8.53 -1.00
CA ILE A 315 -12.88 9.94 -0.79
C ILE A 315 -14.39 10.21 -0.89
N ASP A 316 -15.11 9.54 -1.79
CA ASP A 316 -16.58 9.61 -1.87
C ASP A 316 -17.26 9.16 -0.55
N ALA A 317 -16.80 8.06 0.04
CA ALA A 317 -17.29 7.58 1.33
C ALA A 317 -17.04 8.59 2.47
N ILE A 318 -15.87 9.25 2.46
CA ILE A 318 -15.52 10.33 3.39
C ILE A 318 -16.44 11.53 3.19
N ARG A 319 -16.64 11.99 1.95
CA ARG A 319 -17.56 13.08 1.59
C ARG A 319 -18.96 12.80 2.11
N ASP A 320 -19.47 11.59 1.89
CA ASP A 320 -20.81 11.22 2.35
C ASP A 320 -20.90 11.23 3.87
N THR A 321 -19.85 10.79 4.57
CA THR A 321 -19.76 10.89 6.04
C THR A 321 -19.77 12.34 6.53
N PHE A 322 -19.00 13.24 5.89
CA PHE A 322 -19.00 14.66 6.21
C PHE A 322 -20.36 15.35 5.94
N ALA A 323 -21.12 14.81 4.97
CA ALA A 323 -22.48 15.25 4.70
C ALA A 323 -23.55 14.63 5.64
N GLY A 324 -23.13 13.92 6.70
CA GLY A 324 -24.02 13.27 7.66
C GLY A 324 -24.69 11.99 7.15
N LYS A 325 -24.22 11.44 6.02
CA LYS A 325 -24.69 10.15 5.49
C LYS A 325 -23.87 9.00 6.08
N THR A 326 -24.44 7.82 6.09
CA THR A 326 -23.73 6.58 6.46
C THR A 326 -23.37 5.81 5.19
N PRO A 327 -22.09 5.77 4.78
CA PRO A 327 -21.68 4.94 3.65
C PRO A 327 -21.83 3.45 4.00
N PRO A 328 -21.92 2.56 2.99
CA PRO A 328 -21.86 1.11 3.23
C PRO A 328 -20.59 0.73 4.00
N ALA A 329 -20.70 -0.21 4.93
CA ALA A 329 -19.56 -0.67 5.72
C ALA A 329 -18.44 -1.27 4.84
N LYS A 330 -18.81 -1.85 3.69
CA LYS A 330 -17.88 -2.36 2.67
C LYS A 330 -18.33 -1.91 1.28
N ILE A 331 -17.38 -1.37 0.50
CA ILE A 331 -17.57 -1.02 -0.91
C ILE A 331 -16.56 -1.85 -1.71
N ALA A 332 -17.09 -2.76 -2.55
CA ALA A 332 -16.27 -3.63 -3.38
C ALA A 332 -16.19 -3.11 -4.81
N THR A 333 -14.98 -2.85 -5.31
CA THR A 333 -14.74 -2.62 -6.73
C THR A 333 -14.69 -3.94 -7.47
N LYS A 334 -15.19 -3.94 -8.71
CA LYS A 334 -15.14 -5.14 -9.57
C LYS A 334 -13.68 -5.47 -9.91
N THR A 335 -13.45 -6.76 -10.20
CA THR A 335 -12.21 -7.27 -10.77
C THR A 335 -12.44 -7.75 -12.19
N GLY A 336 -11.37 -7.99 -12.94
CA GLY A 336 -11.39 -8.52 -14.29
C GLY A 336 -10.22 -9.44 -14.54
N THR A 337 -9.98 -9.77 -15.82
CA THR A 337 -8.78 -10.50 -16.24
C THR A 337 -8.12 -9.78 -17.41
N PHE A 338 -6.80 -9.85 -17.49
CA PHE A 338 -6.01 -9.38 -18.62
C PHE A 338 -5.16 -10.54 -19.15
N THR A 339 -5.24 -10.79 -20.43
CA THR A 339 -4.57 -11.89 -21.12
C THR A 339 -3.85 -11.37 -22.36
N GLN A 340 -3.04 -12.21 -22.99
CA GLN A 340 -2.38 -11.85 -24.25
C GLN A 340 -3.39 -11.49 -25.37
N ALA A 341 -4.61 -12.05 -25.34
CA ALA A 341 -5.66 -11.67 -26.28
C ALA A 341 -6.13 -10.22 -26.08
N ASP A 342 -6.11 -9.73 -24.84
CA ASP A 342 -6.48 -8.35 -24.51
C ASP A 342 -5.35 -7.38 -24.86
N ALA A 343 -4.10 -7.81 -24.76
CA ALA A 343 -2.94 -7.00 -25.15
C ALA A 343 -2.83 -6.75 -26.66
N LYS A 344 -3.54 -7.51 -27.49
CA LYS A 344 -3.57 -7.39 -28.97
C LYS A 344 -4.71 -6.50 -29.50
N LYS A 345 -5.59 -6.01 -28.62
CA LYS A 345 -6.68 -5.08 -28.96
C LYS A 345 -6.22 -3.63 -28.89
#